data_0dbbab1854ad487940e5cba6cca85cfe
#
_entry.id   0dbbab1854ad487940e5cba6cca85cfe
#
_cell.length_a   1.000
_cell.length_b   1.000
_cell.length_c   1.000
_cell.angle_alpha   90.00
_cell.angle_beta   90.00
_cell.angle_gamma   90.00
#
_symmetry.space_group_name_H-M   'P 1'
#
loop_
_entity.id
_entity.type
_entity.pdbx_description
1 polymer ?
#
loop_
_entity_poly.entity_id
_entity_poly.type
_entity_poly.pdbx_seq_one_letter_code
_entity_poly.pdbx_strand_id
1 'polypeptide(L)'
;SDLDYLQDPSSVPEDLQVLFSTIKTGEAHIEAKPTTDGGGSQAGDSTIKRVMRLIDNIRQYGHLKADIYPVNPPERQNVPKLEIEDFDLDKETLEKISSGIVSEHFKDIYDNAYDAIVRMERRYKGPIAFEYTHINNNKERVWLKRRIETPYKASLNDNQKKELFKKLAHVEGFEKYLHKNFVGAKRFSIEGV
;
A
#
# COMPACT_ATOMS: atom_id res chain seq x y z
N SER A 1 -26.25 2.60 -4.31
CA SER A 1 -25.87 4.03 -4.23
C SER A 1 -26.60 4.67 -3.05
N ASP A 2 -26.14 5.85 -2.58
CA ASP A 2 -26.77 6.59 -1.48
C ASP A 2 -28.25 6.89 -1.75
N LEU A 3 -28.60 7.04 -3.02
CA LEU A 3 -29.98 7.29 -3.47
C LEU A 3 -30.87 6.05 -3.29
N ASP A 4 -30.33 4.85 -3.47
CA ASP A 4 -31.09 3.60 -3.31
C ASP A 4 -31.40 3.37 -1.82
N TYR A 5 -30.45 3.68 -0.92
CA TYR A 5 -30.65 3.60 0.53
C TYR A 5 -31.72 4.57 1.04
N LEU A 6 -31.81 5.77 0.45
CA LEU A 6 -32.82 6.77 0.82
C LEU A 6 -34.24 6.36 0.45
N GLN A 7 -34.41 5.54 -0.59
CA GLN A 7 -35.70 5.02 -1.03
C GLN A 7 -36.09 3.72 -0.33
N ASP A 8 -35.13 2.81 -0.12
CA ASP A 8 -35.33 1.55 0.57
C ASP A 8 -34.07 1.14 1.33
N PRO A 9 -34.01 1.33 2.64
CA PRO A 9 -32.86 0.97 3.47
C PRO A 9 -32.49 -0.53 3.41
N SER A 10 -33.43 -1.41 3.08
CA SER A 10 -33.17 -2.85 2.97
C SER A 10 -32.51 -3.27 1.67
N SER A 11 -32.38 -2.35 0.71
CA SER A 11 -31.76 -2.60 -0.61
C SER A 11 -30.22 -2.71 -0.56
N VAL A 12 -29.59 -2.38 0.58
CA VAL A 12 -28.14 -2.45 0.75
C VAL A 12 -27.77 -3.41 1.88
N PRO A 13 -26.56 -4.03 1.83
CA PRO A 13 -26.05 -4.92 2.88
C PRO A 13 -26.05 -4.26 4.28
N GLU A 14 -26.26 -5.08 5.32
CA GLU A 14 -26.41 -4.59 6.72
C GLU A 14 -25.25 -3.73 7.21
N ASP A 15 -24.02 -4.06 6.83
CA ASP A 15 -22.80 -3.29 7.14
C ASP A 15 -22.83 -1.88 6.55
N LEU A 16 -23.41 -1.70 5.37
CA LEU A 16 -23.59 -0.39 4.75
C LEU A 16 -24.79 0.37 5.33
N GLN A 17 -25.83 -0.32 5.80
CA GLN A 17 -26.97 0.32 6.46
C GLN A 17 -26.52 1.02 7.76
N VAL A 18 -25.66 0.37 8.54
CA VAL A 18 -25.06 0.95 9.76
C VAL A 18 -24.24 2.20 9.43
N LEU A 19 -23.44 2.14 8.36
CA LEU A 19 -22.62 3.28 7.92
C LEU A 19 -23.49 4.47 7.49
N PHE A 20 -24.52 4.25 6.66
CA PHE A 20 -25.41 5.31 6.21
C PHE A 20 -26.31 5.88 7.32
N SER A 21 -26.70 5.07 8.29
CA SER A 21 -27.42 5.56 9.47
C SER A 21 -26.56 6.49 10.33
N THR A 22 -25.26 6.21 10.45
CA THR A 22 -24.30 7.03 11.20
C THR A 22 -24.03 8.38 10.51
N ILE A 23 -24.05 8.42 9.18
CA ILE A 23 -23.89 9.67 8.39
C ILE A 23 -25.12 10.56 8.55
N LYS A 24 -26.33 9.99 8.60
CA LYS A 24 -27.58 10.74 8.77
C LYS A 24 -27.73 11.42 10.13
N THR A 25 -27.09 10.87 11.19
CA THR A 25 -27.07 11.47 12.52
C THR A 25 -26.03 12.58 12.70
N GLY A 26 -25.22 12.87 11.69
CA GLY A 26 -24.17 13.91 11.70
C GLY A 26 -24.68 15.37 11.66
N GLU A 27 -25.98 15.63 11.55
CA GLU A 27 -26.58 16.97 11.66
C GLU A 27 -27.12 17.31 13.06
N ALA A 28 -26.94 16.45 14.06
CA ALA A 28 -27.25 16.78 15.42
C ALA A 28 -26.07 17.53 16.06
N HIS A 29 -26.24 18.80 16.33
CA HIS A 29 -25.42 19.58 17.25
C HIS A 29 -25.20 18.78 18.52
N ILE A 30 -24.00 18.24 18.71
CA ILE A 30 -23.58 17.67 19.98
C ILE A 30 -23.09 18.82 20.85
N GLU A 31 -23.97 19.36 21.69
CA GLU A 31 -23.55 20.08 22.89
C GLU A 31 -22.76 19.06 23.73
N ALA A 32 -21.45 19.19 23.72
CA ALA A 32 -20.58 18.40 24.58
C ALA A 32 -20.78 18.80 26.03
N LYS A 33 -21.55 17.98 26.77
CA LYS A 33 -21.56 18.02 28.22
C LYS A 33 -20.25 17.41 28.72
N PRO A 34 -19.42 18.10 29.51
CA PRO A 34 -18.19 17.53 30.03
C PRO A 34 -18.48 16.44 31.04
N THR A 35 -18.37 15.18 30.66
CA THR A 35 -18.24 14.09 31.61
C THR A 35 -16.76 13.86 31.89
N THR A 36 -16.33 14.30 33.07
CA THR A 36 -15.12 13.86 33.75
C THR A 36 -15.23 12.36 34.01
N ASP A 37 -14.50 11.55 33.31
CA ASP A 37 -13.72 10.37 33.71
C ASP A 37 -13.35 9.52 32.48
N GLY A 38 -12.05 9.24 32.29
CA GLY A 38 -11.62 8.30 31.26
C GLY A 38 -10.36 8.72 30.46
N GLY A 39 -9.25 9.05 31.16
CA GLY A 39 -7.98 9.44 30.51
C GLY A 39 -7.28 8.37 29.63
N GLY A 40 -7.90 7.20 29.42
CA GLY A 40 -7.34 6.12 28.61
C GLY A 40 -7.81 6.08 27.16
N SER A 41 -9.00 6.60 26.84
CA SER A 41 -9.61 6.46 25.51
C SER A 41 -9.06 7.43 24.45
N GLN A 42 -8.77 8.67 24.83
CA GLN A 42 -8.28 9.69 23.89
C GLN A 42 -6.83 9.47 23.43
N ALA A 43 -5.96 8.99 24.32
CA ALA A 43 -4.57 8.69 23.99
C ALA A 43 -4.46 7.51 23.01
N GLY A 44 -5.26 6.46 23.20
CA GLY A 44 -5.34 5.31 22.31
C GLY A 44 -5.83 5.70 20.90
N ASP A 45 -6.89 6.51 20.81
CA ASP A 45 -7.45 6.98 19.53
C ASP A 45 -6.45 7.85 18.75
N SER A 46 -5.69 8.70 19.43
CA SER A 46 -4.61 9.51 18.84
C SER A 46 -3.49 8.64 18.27
N THR A 47 -3.10 7.57 18.98
CA THR A 47 -2.07 6.63 18.52
C THR A 47 -2.53 5.85 17.29
N ILE A 48 -3.75 5.33 17.29
CA ILE A 48 -4.34 4.63 16.15
C ILE A 48 -4.35 5.51 14.90
N LYS A 49 -4.72 6.79 15.01
CA LYS A 49 -4.70 7.75 13.91
C LYS A 49 -3.30 7.96 13.35
N ARG A 50 -2.27 8.02 14.19
CA ARG A 50 -0.86 8.14 13.77
C ARG A 50 -0.40 6.89 13.02
N VAL A 51 -0.74 5.70 13.52
CA VAL A 51 -0.47 4.42 12.86
C VAL A 51 -1.12 4.36 11.49
N MET A 52 -2.40 4.74 11.37
CA MET A 52 -3.10 4.76 10.08
C MET A 52 -2.44 5.73 9.08
N ARG A 53 -2.01 6.92 9.53
CA ARG A 53 -1.29 7.87 8.68
C ARG A 53 0.04 7.32 8.18
N LEU A 54 0.82 6.66 9.04
CA LEU A 54 2.06 5.99 8.63
C LEU A 54 1.78 4.94 7.55
N ILE A 55 0.79 4.08 7.76
CA ILE A 55 0.38 3.04 6.82
C ILE A 55 -0.01 3.63 5.45
N ASP A 56 -0.83 4.68 5.47
CA ASP A 56 -1.25 5.35 4.24
C ASP A 56 -0.09 6.03 3.52
N ASN A 57 0.83 6.66 4.26
CA ASN A 57 2.04 7.25 3.68
C ASN A 57 2.94 6.19 3.04
N ILE A 58 3.13 5.03 3.68
CA ILE A 58 3.91 3.93 3.10
C ILE A 58 3.27 3.45 1.78
N ARG A 59 1.94 3.31 1.74
CA ARG A 59 1.22 2.93 0.51
C ARG A 59 1.31 3.95 -0.61
N GLN A 60 1.22 5.22 -0.25
CA GLN A 60 1.19 6.31 -1.22
C GLN A 60 2.59 6.70 -1.70
N TYR A 61 3.57 6.73 -0.81
CA TYR A 61 4.89 7.32 -1.07
C TYR A 61 6.05 6.34 -0.91
N GLY A 62 5.80 5.09 -0.49
CA GLY A 62 6.86 4.10 -0.28
C GLY A 62 7.72 3.86 -1.53
N HIS A 63 7.12 3.96 -2.72
CA HIS A 63 7.82 3.84 -4.00
C HIS A 63 8.94 4.87 -4.16
N LEU A 64 8.86 6.05 -3.54
CA LEU A 64 9.92 7.06 -3.57
C LEU A 64 11.20 6.62 -2.83
N LYS A 65 11.08 5.65 -1.91
CA LYS A 65 12.21 5.02 -1.22
C LYS A 65 12.53 3.61 -1.77
N ALA A 66 11.86 3.16 -2.81
CA ALA A 66 12.09 1.83 -3.38
C ALA A 66 13.52 1.70 -3.90
N ASP A 67 14.14 0.55 -3.64
CA ASP A 67 15.52 0.24 -4.04
C ASP A 67 15.56 -0.35 -5.45
N ILE A 68 15.20 0.48 -6.43
CA ILE A 68 15.11 0.13 -7.85
C ILE A 68 16.40 0.42 -8.64
N TYR A 69 17.38 1.03 -8.00
CA TYR A 69 18.66 1.36 -8.63
C TYR A 69 19.78 0.49 -8.05
N PRO A 70 20.18 -0.60 -8.73
CA PRO A 70 21.22 -1.51 -8.23
C PRO A 70 22.61 -0.90 -8.25
N VAL A 71 22.82 0.17 -9.05
CA VAL A 71 24.11 0.86 -9.20
C VAL A 71 23.85 2.37 -9.21
N ASN A 72 24.59 3.10 -8.37
CA ASN A 72 24.54 4.57 -8.29
C ASN A 72 23.11 5.13 -8.10
N PRO A 73 22.46 4.85 -6.98
CA PRO A 73 21.13 5.38 -6.72
C PRO A 73 21.16 6.92 -6.75
N PRO A 74 20.18 7.58 -7.38
CA PRO A 74 20.12 9.03 -7.40
C PRO A 74 19.90 9.58 -5.99
N GLU A 75 20.35 10.82 -5.74
CA GLU A 75 20.01 11.51 -4.53
C GLU A 75 18.51 11.74 -4.45
N ARG A 76 17.90 11.32 -3.33
CA ARG A 76 16.45 11.39 -3.13
C ARG A 76 16.11 12.64 -2.34
N GLN A 77 15.48 13.60 -3.01
CA GLN A 77 15.02 14.85 -2.39
C GLN A 77 13.51 14.78 -2.12
N ASN A 78 13.07 15.48 -1.07
CA ASN A 78 11.66 15.68 -0.73
C ASN A 78 10.84 14.38 -0.53
N VAL A 79 11.46 13.36 0.09
CA VAL A 79 10.71 12.15 0.43
C VAL A 79 9.82 12.44 1.64
N PRO A 80 8.51 12.14 1.57
CA PRO A 80 7.60 12.28 2.71
C PRO A 80 8.03 11.44 3.91
N LYS A 81 7.47 11.75 5.07
CA LYS A 81 7.63 10.98 6.31
C LYS A 81 7.17 9.54 6.12
N LEU A 82 8.04 8.57 6.34
CA LEU A 82 7.78 7.15 6.09
C LEU A 82 8.31 6.22 7.19
N GLU A 83 8.93 6.76 8.23
CA GLU A 83 9.49 5.98 9.34
C GLU A 83 8.56 6.08 10.57
N ILE A 84 8.60 5.10 11.45
CA ILE A 84 7.74 5.07 12.66
C ILE A 84 8.00 6.28 13.57
N GLU A 85 9.25 6.70 13.65
CA GLU A 85 9.69 7.85 14.43
C GLU A 85 9.12 9.18 13.91
N ASP A 86 8.90 9.29 12.61
CA ASP A 86 8.30 10.48 11.99
C ASP A 86 6.88 10.76 12.48
N PHE A 87 6.22 9.76 13.07
CA PHE A 87 4.85 9.81 13.57
C PHE A 87 4.79 9.75 15.09
N ASP A 88 5.89 9.95 15.80
CA ASP A 88 6.00 9.78 17.25
C ASP A 88 5.48 8.40 17.70
N LEU A 89 5.84 7.37 16.96
CA LEU A 89 5.55 5.97 17.25
C LEU A 89 6.85 5.25 17.61
N ASP A 90 6.72 4.23 18.44
CA ASP A 90 7.81 3.34 18.81
C ASP A 90 7.39 1.87 18.70
N LYS A 91 8.38 1.01 18.71
CA LYS A 91 8.18 -0.43 18.59
C LYS A 91 7.25 -0.99 19.66
N GLU A 92 7.47 -0.59 20.92
CA GLU A 92 6.71 -1.12 22.07
C GLU A 92 5.22 -0.79 21.98
N THR A 93 4.89 0.41 21.49
CA THR A 93 3.51 0.83 21.23
C THR A 93 2.88 0.01 20.12
N LEU A 94 3.61 -0.21 19.01
CA LEU A 94 3.11 -0.96 17.86
C LEU A 94 2.96 -2.46 18.15
N GLU A 95 3.78 -3.05 19.01
CA GLU A 95 3.66 -4.44 19.46
C GLU A 95 2.37 -4.72 20.25
N LYS A 96 1.79 -3.69 20.87
CA LYS A 96 0.51 -3.79 21.63
C LYS A 96 -0.72 -3.67 20.72
N ILE A 97 -0.54 -3.32 19.46
CA ILE A 97 -1.62 -3.09 18.50
C ILE A 97 -1.75 -4.28 17.57
N SER A 98 -2.99 -4.70 17.28
CA SER A 98 -3.23 -5.80 16.34
C SER A 98 -2.75 -5.49 14.92
N SER A 99 -2.14 -6.47 14.26
CA SER A 99 -1.74 -6.41 12.85
C SER A 99 -2.91 -6.12 11.90
N GLY A 100 -4.13 -6.41 12.31
CA GLY A 100 -5.35 -6.12 11.56
C GLY A 100 -5.58 -4.64 11.24
N ILE A 101 -4.94 -3.72 11.98
CA ILE A 101 -4.98 -2.28 11.67
C ILE A 101 -4.29 -1.97 10.33
N VAL A 102 -3.26 -2.73 9.97
CA VAL A 102 -2.52 -2.57 8.71
C VAL A 102 -3.35 -3.13 7.57
N SER A 103 -3.85 -4.35 7.73
CA SER A 103 -4.77 -4.99 6.80
C SER A 103 -5.47 -6.15 7.50
N GLU A 104 -6.78 -6.32 7.25
CA GLU A 104 -7.58 -7.37 7.89
C GLU A 104 -6.97 -8.77 7.71
N HIS A 105 -6.45 -9.07 6.52
CA HIS A 105 -5.82 -10.37 6.24
C HIS A 105 -4.46 -10.57 6.93
N PHE A 106 -3.92 -9.55 7.60
CA PHE A 106 -2.68 -9.68 8.37
C PHE A 106 -2.88 -10.22 9.77
N LYS A 107 -4.11 -10.25 10.29
CA LYS A 107 -4.44 -10.80 11.60
C LYS A 107 -3.93 -12.21 11.81
N ASP A 108 -4.02 -13.04 10.76
CA ASP A 108 -3.62 -14.44 10.80
C ASP A 108 -2.16 -14.68 10.35
N ILE A 109 -1.43 -13.61 10.00
CA ILE A 109 -0.08 -13.72 9.43
C ILE A 109 0.97 -13.11 10.35
N TYR A 110 0.64 -12.03 11.05
CA TYR A 110 1.57 -11.27 11.89
C TYR A 110 1.01 -11.08 13.30
N ASP A 111 1.86 -11.22 14.29
CA ASP A 111 1.46 -11.19 15.71
C ASP A 111 0.97 -9.78 16.12
N ASN A 112 1.55 -8.72 15.55
CA ASN A 112 1.29 -7.34 15.94
C ASN A 112 1.47 -6.35 14.78
N ALA A 113 1.11 -5.08 15.01
CA ALA A 113 1.21 -4.03 14.00
C ALA A 113 2.67 -3.71 13.62
N TYR A 114 3.63 -3.84 14.54
CA TYR A 114 5.04 -3.60 14.23
C TYR A 114 5.55 -4.54 13.16
N ASP A 115 5.36 -5.85 13.32
CA ASP A 115 5.80 -6.86 12.36
C ASP A 115 5.12 -6.68 11.00
N ALA A 116 3.83 -6.35 11.01
CA ALA A 116 3.08 -6.06 9.80
C ALA A 116 3.61 -4.81 9.06
N ILE A 117 3.92 -3.73 9.78
CA ILE A 117 4.48 -2.49 9.22
C ILE A 117 5.88 -2.73 8.66
N VAL A 118 6.76 -3.39 9.39
CA VAL A 118 8.12 -3.74 8.92
C VAL A 118 8.04 -4.57 7.63
N ARG A 119 7.09 -5.51 7.55
CA ARG A 119 6.89 -6.30 6.34
C ARG A 119 6.37 -5.44 5.18
N MET A 120 5.47 -4.52 5.46
CA MET A 120 4.93 -3.59 4.48
C MET A 120 6.03 -2.65 3.94
N GLU A 121 6.87 -2.10 4.81
CA GLU A 121 8.02 -1.28 4.41
C GLU A 121 8.96 -2.02 3.46
N ARG A 122 9.36 -3.25 3.81
CA ARG A 122 10.18 -4.10 2.94
C ARG A 122 9.55 -4.36 1.58
N ARG A 123 8.23 -4.34 1.51
CA ARG A 123 7.49 -4.54 0.27
C ARG A 123 7.45 -3.29 -0.59
N TYR A 124 7.14 -2.14 0.01
CA TYR A 124 6.98 -0.86 -0.70
C TYR A 124 8.31 -0.12 -0.95
N LYS A 125 9.31 -0.34 -0.08
CA LYS A 125 10.66 0.24 -0.21
C LYS A 125 11.67 -0.75 -0.85
N GLY A 126 11.23 -1.94 -1.28
CA GLY A 126 12.07 -3.00 -1.85
C GLY A 126 12.46 -2.74 -3.32
N PRO A 127 12.94 -3.80 -4.03
CA PRO A 127 13.45 -3.67 -5.41
C PRO A 127 12.35 -3.50 -6.47
N ILE A 128 11.11 -3.30 -6.07
CA ILE A 128 9.98 -3.02 -6.96
C ILE A 128 9.24 -1.81 -6.41
N ALA A 129 9.09 -0.76 -7.21
CA ALA A 129 8.24 0.38 -6.91
C ALA A 129 6.77 0.08 -7.27
N PHE A 130 5.85 0.44 -6.38
CA PHE A 130 4.41 0.24 -6.58
C PHE A 130 3.69 1.57 -6.54
N GLU A 131 3.12 1.99 -7.66
CA GLU A 131 2.32 3.19 -7.82
C GLU A 131 0.92 2.82 -8.30
N TYR A 132 -0.06 2.76 -7.42
CA TYR A 132 -1.43 2.36 -7.75
C TYR A 132 -2.49 3.25 -7.11
N THR A 133 -2.11 4.15 -6.22
CA THR A 133 -3.06 4.99 -5.47
C THR A 133 -3.82 5.99 -6.35
N HIS A 134 -3.27 6.32 -7.53
CA HIS A 134 -3.89 7.18 -8.54
C HIS A 134 -5.02 6.48 -9.33
N ILE A 135 -5.17 5.17 -9.22
CA ILE A 135 -6.20 4.40 -9.94
C ILE A 135 -7.58 4.76 -9.37
N ASN A 136 -8.46 5.29 -10.20
CA ASN A 136 -9.80 5.72 -9.79
C ASN A 136 -10.73 4.55 -9.48
N ASN A 137 -10.57 3.42 -10.17
CA ASN A 137 -11.38 2.22 -9.93
C ASN A 137 -11.04 1.59 -8.58
N ASN A 138 -11.96 1.71 -7.63
CA ASN A 138 -11.73 1.18 -6.27
C ASN A 138 -11.51 -0.33 -6.22
N LYS A 139 -12.22 -1.12 -7.07
CA LYS A 139 -12.07 -2.59 -7.09
C LYS A 139 -10.66 -2.99 -7.54
N GLU A 140 -10.13 -2.34 -8.57
CA GLU A 140 -8.75 -2.55 -9.04
C GLU A 140 -7.73 -2.15 -8.00
N ARG A 141 -7.90 -0.98 -7.39
CA ARG A 141 -7.00 -0.48 -6.34
C ARG A 141 -6.97 -1.41 -5.12
N VAL A 142 -8.12 -1.90 -4.66
CA VAL A 142 -8.21 -2.85 -3.54
C VAL A 142 -7.58 -4.20 -3.91
N TRP A 143 -7.81 -4.68 -5.13
CA TRP A 143 -7.19 -5.92 -5.63
C TRP A 143 -5.67 -5.80 -5.68
N LEU A 144 -5.15 -4.71 -6.26
CA LEU A 144 -3.71 -4.44 -6.32
C LEU A 144 -3.09 -4.35 -4.92
N LYS A 145 -3.71 -3.58 -4.02
CA LYS A 145 -3.27 -3.48 -2.62
C LYS A 145 -3.12 -4.86 -1.99
N ARG A 146 -4.17 -5.67 -2.07
CA ARG A 146 -4.16 -7.04 -1.52
C ARG A 146 -3.07 -7.90 -2.17
N ARG A 147 -2.90 -7.81 -3.49
CA ARG A 147 -1.88 -8.58 -4.22
C ARG A 147 -0.46 -8.16 -3.85
N ILE A 148 -0.21 -6.87 -3.69
CA ILE A 148 1.08 -6.32 -3.29
C ILE A 148 1.42 -6.74 -1.85
N GLU A 149 0.49 -6.60 -0.93
CA GLU A 149 0.70 -6.82 0.51
C GLU A 149 0.71 -8.31 0.89
N THR A 150 0.07 -9.18 0.12
CA THR A 150 0.11 -10.62 0.37
C THR A 150 1.54 -11.16 0.21
N PRO A 151 2.04 -11.96 1.18
CA PRO A 151 3.35 -12.58 1.06
C PRO A 151 3.45 -13.43 -0.22
N TYR A 152 4.35 -13.05 -1.10
CA TYR A 152 4.64 -13.79 -2.32
C TYR A 152 6.12 -14.19 -2.33
N LYS A 153 6.37 -15.46 -2.51
CA LYS A 153 7.72 -15.98 -2.72
C LYS A 153 7.90 -16.25 -4.20
N ALA A 154 8.79 -15.51 -4.85
CA ALA A 154 9.18 -15.83 -6.22
C ALA A 154 9.77 -17.24 -6.25
N SER A 155 9.21 -18.12 -7.09
CA SER A 155 9.53 -19.53 -7.10
C SER A 155 10.44 -19.95 -8.26
N LEU A 156 11.13 -18.99 -8.92
CA LEU A 156 12.08 -19.34 -9.97
C LEU A 156 13.29 -20.02 -9.36
N ASN A 157 13.54 -21.24 -9.77
CA ASN A 157 14.81 -21.93 -9.48
C ASN A 157 15.96 -21.35 -10.34
N ASP A 158 17.20 -21.73 -10.02
CA ASP A 158 18.37 -21.16 -10.67
C ASP A 158 18.44 -21.44 -12.18
N ASN A 159 17.94 -22.59 -12.63
CA ASN A 159 17.87 -22.91 -14.06
C ASN A 159 16.83 -21.98 -14.76
N GLN A 160 15.68 -21.76 -14.15
CA GLN A 160 14.65 -20.84 -14.67
C GLN A 160 15.17 -19.40 -14.74
N LYS A 161 15.93 -18.95 -13.73
CA LYS A 161 16.59 -17.64 -13.74
C LYS A 161 17.59 -17.52 -14.88
N LYS A 162 18.42 -18.55 -15.10
CA LYS A 162 19.37 -18.60 -16.22
C LYS A 162 18.68 -18.57 -17.57
N GLU A 163 17.60 -19.32 -17.74
CA GLU A 163 16.83 -19.32 -18.99
C GLU A 163 16.15 -17.97 -19.23
N LEU A 164 15.60 -17.34 -18.19
CA LEU A 164 15.04 -15.99 -18.30
C LEU A 164 16.12 -14.98 -18.69
N PHE A 165 17.29 -15.02 -18.06
CA PHE A 165 18.43 -14.17 -18.42
C PHE A 165 18.85 -14.35 -19.87
N LYS A 166 18.97 -15.60 -20.33
CA LYS A 166 19.29 -15.89 -21.75
C LYS A 166 18.25 -15.28 -22.70
N LYS A 167 16.96 -15.42 -22.40
CA LYS A 167 15.88 -14.84 -23.21
C LYS A 167 16.00 -13.32 -23.29
N LEU A 168 16.25 -12.65 -22.18
CA LEU A 168 16.45 -11.19 -22.13
C LEU A 168 17.68 -10.78 -22.97
N ALA A 169 18.80 -11.48 -22.80
CA ALA A 169 20.02 -11.21 -23.58
C ALA A 169 19.82 -11.44 -25.09
N HIS A 170 19.04 -12.45 -25.49
CA HIS A 170 18.68 -12.69 -26.88
C HIS A 170 17.82 -11.57 -27.48
N VAL A 171 16.81 -11.10 -26.71
CA VAL A 171 15.95 -9.98 -27.15
C VAL A 171 16.77 -8.72 -27.31
N GLU A 172 17.61 -8.36 -26.35
CA GLU A 172 18.51 -7.21 -26.44
C GLU A 172 19.47 -7.31 -27.61
N GLY A 173 20.08 -8.48 -27.80
CA GLY A 173 20.97 -8.74 -28.94
C GLY A 173 20.25 -8.60 -30.29
N PHE A 174 19.01 -9.09 -30.37
CA PHE A 174 18.21 -8.96 -31.59
C PHE A 174 17.80 -7.50 -31.85
N GLU A 175 17.42 -6.76 -30.84
CA GLU A 175 17.11 -5.32 -30.95
C GLU A 175 18.34 -4.53 -31.46
N LYS A 176 19.51 -4.80 -30.87
CA LYS A 176 20.78 -4.19 -31.32
C LYS A 176 21.13 -4.56 -32.77
N TYR A 177 20.92 -5.81 -33.18
CA TYR A 177 21.09 -6.26 -34.53
C TYR A 177 20.17 -5.51 -35.52
N LEU A 178 18.89 -5.41 -35.20
CA LEU A 178 17.91 -4.65 -36.00
C LEU A 178 18.30 -3.17 -36.08
N HIS A 179 18.75 -2.59 -34.98
CA HIS A 179 19.19 -1.19 -34.94
C HIS A 179 20.37 -0.94 -35.92
N LYS A 180 21.31 -1.86 -35.94
CA LYS A 180 22.51 -1.72 -36.77
C LYS A 180 22.22 -1.95 -38.27
N ASN A 181 21.39 -2.92 -38.60
CA ASN A 181 21.24 -3.39 -39.98
C ASN A 181 20.00 -2.81 -40.69
N PHE A 182 19.02 -2.33 -39.97
CA PHE A 182 17.75 -1.80 -40.51
C PHE A 182 17.47 -0.40 -39.99
N VAL A 183 18.35 0.54 -40.34
CA VAL A 183 18.24 1.94 -39.94
C VAL A 183 16.95 2.53 -40.51
N GLY A 184 16.12 3.14 -39.64
CA GLY A 184 14.84 3.75 -40.05
C GLY A 184 13.62 2.81 -40.00
N ALA A 185 13.81 1.50 -39.79
CA ALA A 185 12.68 0.61 -39.54
C ALA A 185 12.02 0.90 -38.17
N LYS A 186 10.68 0.87 -38.13
CA LYS A 186 9.94 1.03 -36.87
C LYS A 186 10.24 -0.16 -35.95
N ARG A 187 10.64 0.14 -34.72
CA ARG A 187 11.04 -0.86 -33.72
C ARG A 187 10.37 -0.59 -32.42
N PHE A 188 10.18 -1.65 -31.66
CA PHE A 188 9.73 -1.61 -30.28
C PHE A 188 10.82 -2.22 -29.41
N SER A 189 11.17 -1.56 -28.32
CA SER A 189 12.15 -2.04 -27.35
C SER A 189 11.46 -2.38 -26.03
N ILE A 190 11.98 -3.38 -25.32
CA ILE A 190 11.54 -3.70 -23.96
C ILE A 190 12.03 -2.67 -22.92
N GLU A 191 12.98 -1.80 -23.28
CA GLU A 191 13.51 -0.76 -22.39
C GLU A 191 12.56 0.43 -22.19
N GLY A 192 11.58 0.58 -23.05
CA GLY A 192 10.68 1.75 -23.07
C GLY A 192 9.21 1.44 -22.83
N VAL A 193 8.91 0.33 -22.19
CA VAL A 193 7.53 -0.11 -21.90
C VAL A 193 7.21 0.13 -20.42
#